data_2962c2cc088d3a8a55aac88684ec8a4d
#
_entry.id   2962c2cc088d3a8a55aac88684ec8a4d
#
_cell.length_a   1.000
_cell.length_b   1.000
_cell.length_c   1.000
_cell.angle_alpha   90.00
_cell.angle_beta   90.00
_cell.angle_gamma   90.00
#
_symmetry.space_group_name_H-M   'P 1'
#
loop_
_entity.id
_entity.type
_entity.pdbx_description
1 polymer ?
#
loop_
_entity_poly.entity_id
_entity_poly.type
_entity_poly.pdbx_seq_one_letter_code
_entity_poly.pdbx_strand_id
1 'polypeptide(L)'
;MINNNSLKEERLTSARSRYYDTIVIGGGQAGLATGCYLKKQGQDFVILDANERIGDAWRNRWDSLRLFTPARFNGLPGRPFPAETYYFPTKDEMADYLESYAEHFQLPVRTGTRVDRLSRRDDRFVIQAGDLKLQADNVVVAMSNWQKPRVPAFARGIDPEIVQLHSSEYRNPSQLRDGAVLIVGAGNSGAEIAREVAPKYPTWLSGRDTGHLPFEIGGLAYRLFLARLIGRVLFHRVMTVDTPIGRKARAKLLSKGMPLVRVKPKDLDAAGVRRVPRTVGVQDGQPMLEGGRVLEVANVIWSTGFHPGFSWIDLPIFDEGEPQHERGVVASEPGLYFVGLTFLYAASSSMIHGVGRDAEYVVKDIQTRQRRSWQSEGLERLPEREAQHKVPSRAKDIAQP
;
A
#
# COMPACT_ATOMS: atom_id res chain seq x y z
N MET A 1 19.87 -37.84 -40.03
CA MET A 1 20.35 -37.25 -38.77
C MET A 1 19.52 -36.02 -38.52
N ILE A 2 18.47 -36.14 -37.72
CA ILE A 2 17.58 -35.03 -37.36
C ILE A 2 18.29 -34.20 -36.27
N ASN A 3 18.44 -32.91 -36.56
CA ASN A 3 19.28 -31.97 -35.84
C ASN A 3 18.74 -31.73 -34.40
N ASN A 4 19.40 -32.32 -33.39
CA ASN A 4 19.07 -32.21 -31.97
C ASN A 4 19.19 -30.76 -31.43
N ASN A 5 19.71 -29.82 -32.21
CA ASN A 5 19.77 -28.38 -31.82
C ASN A 5 18.45 -27.65 -32.01
N SER A 6 17.64 -28.03 -33.02
CA SER A 6 16.34 -27.38 -33.23
C SER A 6 15.34 -27.73 -32.12
N LEU A 7 15.39 -28.93 -31.55
CA LEU A 7 14.56 -29.36 -30.44
C LEU A 7 15.00 -28.75 -29.08
N LYS A 8 16.26 -28.34 -28.96
CA LYS A 8 16.74 -27.58 -27.79
C LYS A 8 16.38 -26.10 -27.88
N GLU A 9 16.42 -25.52 -29.07
CA GLU A 9 15.98 -24.14 -29.30
C GLU A 9 14.46 -23.98 -29.17
N GLU A 10 13.66 -24.95 -29.67
CA GLU A 10 12.21 -24.96 -29.41
C GLU A 10 11.85 -25.19 -27.94
N ARG A 11 12.67 -25.89 -27.16
CA ARG A 11 12.49 -26.00 -25.70
C ARG A 11 12.89 -24.72 -24.91
N LEU A 12 13.79 -23.92 -25.44
CA LEU A 12 14.19 -22.63 -24.86
C LEU A 12 13.24 -21.47 -25.24
N THR A 13 12.52 -21.56 -26.35
CA THR A 13 11.55 -20.55 -26.79
C THR A 13 10.13 -20.76 -26.27
N SER A 14 9.84 -21.90 -25.65
CA SER A 14 8.59 -22.19 -24.95
C SER A 14 8.71 -21.86 -23.45
N ALA A 15 9.07 -20.65 -23.08
CA ALA A 15 8.67 -20.09 -21.81
C ALA A 15 7.13 -19.95 -21.86
N ARG A 16 6.43 -21.07 -21.49
CA ARG A 16 4.96 -21.13 -21.48
C ARG A 16 4.46 -19.96 -20.64
N SER A 17 3.89 -18.96 -21.31
CA SER A 17 3.15 -17.90 -20.66
C SER A 17 2.07 -18.55 -19.80
N ARG A 18 2.22 -18.48 -18.47
CA ARG A 18 1.22 -19.03 -17.55
C ARG A 18 0.04 -18.07 -17.51
N TYR A 19 -1.14 -18.62 -17.71
CA TYR A 19 -2.40 -17.89 -17.66
C TYR A 19 -3.05 -18.01 -16.27
N TYR A 20 -3.73 -16.92 -15.84
CA TYR A 20 -4.58 -16.84 -14.66
C TYR A 20 -5.86 -16.08 -14.98
N ASP A 21 -6.95 -16.36 -14.28
CA ASP A 21 -8.16 -15.54 -14.38
C ASP A 21 -7.88 -14.12 -13.90
N THR A 22 -7.10 -14.00 -12.80
CA THR A 22 -6.75 -12.70 -12.19
C THR A 22 -5.31 -12.68 -11.71
N ILE A 23 -4.58 -11.61 -12.00
CA ILE A 23 -3.26 -11.33 -11.39
C ILE A 23 -3.39 -10.08 -10.52
N VAL A 24 -2.96 -10.21 -9.26
CA VAL A 24 -2.88 -9.09 -8.31
C VAL A 24 -1.42 -8.64 -8.21
N ILE A 25 -1.15 -7.35 -8.39
CA ILE A 25 0.20 -6.77 -8.33
C ILE A 25 0.36 -5.97 -7.06
N GLY A 26 1.15 -6.50 -6.12
CA GLY A 26 1.40 -6.00 -4.78
C GLY A 26 0.82 -6.91 -3.69
N GLY A 27 1.68 -7.48 -2.83
CA GLY A 27 1.35 -8.38 -1.71
C GLY A 27 1.19 -7.68 -0.36
N GLY A 28 0.91 -6.36 -0.36
CA GLY A 28 0.57 -5.61 0.84
C GLY A 28 -0.88 -5.82 1.29
N GLN A 29 -1.36 -5.02 2.27
CA GLN A 29 -2.71 -5.13 2.82
C GLN A 29 -3.83 -5.11 1.76
N ALA A 30 -3.66 -4.34 0.69
CA ALA A 30 -4.65 -4.22 -0.38
C ALA A 30 -4.71 -5.51 -1.23
N GLY A 31 -3.55 -6.03 -1.64
CA GLY A 31 -3.47 -7.25 -2.43
C GLY A 31 -3.90 -8.48 -1.67
N LEU A 32 -3.52 -8.60 -0.39
CA LEU A 32 -3.94 -9.73 0.46
C LEU A 32 -5.46 -9.70 0.71
N ALA A 33 -6.04 -8.51 0.94
CA ALA A 33 -7.49 -8.38 1.06
C ALA A 33 -8.21 -8.77 -0.24
N THR A 34 -7.67 -8.36 -1.40
CA THR A 34 -8.19 -8.75 -2.72
C THR A 34 -8.10 -10.26 -2.91
N GLY A 35 -6.94 -10.85 -2.62
CA GLY A 35 -6.72 -12.30 -2.71
C GLY A 35 -7.67 -13.12 -1.84
N CYS A 36 -7.99 -12.62 -0.63
CA CYS A 36 -8.97 -13.25 0.24
C CYS A 36 -10.36 -13.34 -0.40
N TYR A 37 -10.81 -12.26 -1.06
CA TYR A 37 -12.10 -12.27 -1.77
C TYR A 37 -12.06 -13.11 -3.04
N LEU A 38 -10.99 -13.06 -3.84
CA LEU A 38 -10.82 -13.92 -5.02
C LEU A 38 -10.86 -15.41 -4.64
N LYS A 39 -10.16 -15.79 -3.56
CA LYS A 39 -10.15 -17.17 -3.06
C LYS A 39 -11.53 -17.63 -2.60
N LYS A 40 -12.28 -16.78 -1.90
CA LYS A 40 -13.67 -17.06 -1.50
C LYS A 40 -14.60 -17.31 -2.69
N GLN A 41 -14.26 -16.77 -3.85
CA GLN A 41 -15.01 -16.97 -5.10
C GLN A 41 -14.49 -18.13 -5.96
N GLY A 42 -13.45 -18.85 -5.52
CA GLY A 42 -12.87 -19.98 -6.26
C GLY A 42 -12.15 -19.58 -7.54
N GLN A 43 -11.66 -18.32 -7.64
CA GLN A 43 -10.92 -17.82 -8.80
C GLN A 43 -9.52 -18.45 -8.89
N ASP A 44 -9.02 -18.69 -10.12
CA ASP A 44 -7.60 -18.96 -10.34
C ASP A 44 -6.83 -17.64 -10.40
N PHE A 45 -5.99 -17.39 -9.40
CA PHE A 45 -5.24 -16.13 -9.29
C PHE A 45 -3.86 -16.31 -8.69
N VAL A 46 -3.02 -15.29 -8.87
CA VAL A 46 -1.72 -15.14 -8.20
C VAL A 46 -1.54 -13.71 -7.73
N ILE A 47 -0.87 -13.53 -6.59
CA ILE A 47 -0.42 -12.23 -6.09
C ILE A 47 1.09 -12.14 -6.33
N LEU A 48 1.54 -11.10 -7.04
CA LEU A 48 2.96 -10.83 -7.29
C LEU A 48 3.43 -9.74 -6.34
N ASP A 49 4.50 -9.98 -5.60
CA ASP A 49 5.12 -8.96 -4.74
C ASP A 49 6.62 -8.81 -5.05
N ALA A 50 7.06 -7.55 -5.15
CA ALA A 50 8.46 -7.24 -5.43
C ALA A 50 9.39 -7.46 -4.22
N ASN A 51 8.84 -7.52 -3.00
CA ASN A 51 9.61 -7.80 -1.79
C ASN A 51 9.91 -9.29 -1.65
N GLU A 52 10.99 -9.61 -0.96
CA GLU A 52 11.41 -11.00 -0.72
C GLU A 52 10.50 -11.72 0.29
N ARG A 53 9.83 -10.96 1.16
CA ARG A 53 8.95 -11.51 2.20
C ARG A 53 7.68 -10.66 2.32
N ILE A 54 6.55 -11.33 2.56
CA ILE A 54 5.28 -10.65 2.85
C ILE A 54 5.44 -9.78 4.10
N GLY A 55 4.99 -8.54 4.01
CA GLY A 55 5.10 -7.58 5.12
C GLY A 55 6.34 -6.68 5.07
N ASP A 56 7.31 -6.92 4.19
CA ASP A 56 8.55 -6.12 4.11
C ASP A 56 8.29 -4.64 3.80
N ALA A 57 7.18 -4.30 3.15
CA ALA A 57 6.74 -2.92 3.00
C ALA A 57 6.56 -2.20 4.36
N TRP A 58 6.30 -2.94 5.43
CA TRP A 58 6.25 -2.46 6.81
C TRP A 58 7.59 -2.64 7.53
N ARG A 59 8.23 -3.84 7.47
CA ARG A 59 9.54 -4.10 8.11
C ARG A 59 10.59 -3.09 7.68
N ASN A 60 10.55 -2.66 6.42
CA ASN A 60 11.46 -1.69 5.84
C ASN A 60 11.14 -0.23 6.18
N ARG A 61 10.44 0.06 7.28
CA ARG A 61 10.25 1.40 7.84
C ARG A 61 11.19 1.62 9.03
N TRP A 62 11.22 2.85 9.56
CA TRP A 62 12.06 3.16 10.72
C TRP A 62 11.64 2.36 11.97
N ASP A 63 12.62 2.07 12.82
CA ASP A 63 12.45 1.07 13.87
C ASP A 63 11.41 1.41 14.91
N SER A 64 11.24 2.69 15.26
CA SER A 64 10.26 3.14 16.23
C SER A 64 8.84 3.33 15.67
N LEU A 65 8.61 3.02 14.38
CA LEU A 65 7.30 3.23 13.78
C LEU A 65 6.22 2.38 14.47
N ARG A 66 5.17 3.05 14.90
CA ARG A 66 3.91 2.44 15.33
C ARG A 66 2.76 2.94 14.46
N LEU A 67 1.80 2.06 14.22
CA LEU A 67 0.59 2.44 13.51
C LEU A 67 -0.16 3.52 14.30
N PHE A 68 -0.79 4.44 13.61
CA PHE A 68 -1.62 5.48 14.24
C PHE A 68 -3.09 5.05 14.40
N THR A 69 -3.44 3.85 13.94
CA THR A 69 -4.74 3.22 14.18
C THR A 69 -4.58 2.12 15.24
N PRO A 70 -5.52 2.01 16.20
CA PRO A 70 -5.50 0.92 17.17
C PRO A 70 -5.86 -0.42 16.51
N ALA A 71 -5.46 -1.52 17.15
CA ALA A 71 -5.57 -2.89 16.66
C ALA A 71 -6.96 -3.27 16.11
N ARG A 72 -8.03 -2.78 16.73
CA ARG A 72 -9.41 -2.97 16.23
C ARG A 72 -9.67 -2.49 14.80
N PHE A 73 -8.81 -1.63 14.25
CA PHE A 73 -8.88 -1.11 12.87
C PHE A 73 -7.76 -1.63 11.97
N ASN A 74 -6.96 -2.58 12.44
CA ASN A 74 -5.82 -3.10 11.71
C ASN A 74 -6.04 -4.54 11.21
N GLY A 75 -7.25 -5.10 11.39
CA GLY A 75 -7.64 -6.37 10.81
C GLY A 75 -8.03 -6.26 9.35
N LEU A 76 -7.70 -7.28 8.57
CA LEU A 76 -8.14 -7.49 7.19
C LEU A 76 -9.41 -8.36 7.15
N PRO A 77 -10.10 -8.47 5.99
CA PRO A 77 -11.32 -9.26 5.85
C PRO A 77 -11.17 -10.69 6.35
N GLY A 78 -12.06 -11.09 7.28
CA GLY A 78 -12.10 -12.45 7.82
C GLY A 78 -11.13 -12.72 8.97
N ARG A 79 -10.20 -11.82 9.30
CA ARG A 79 -9.26 -12.01 10.43
C ARG A 79 -8.97 -10.70 11.16
N PRO A 80 -9.37 -10.55 12.43
CA PRO A 80 -9.01 -9.38 13.21
C PRO A 80 -7.50 -9.35 13.52
N PHE A 81 -6.96 -8.17 13.81
CA PHE A 81 -5.59 -8.04 14.28
C PHE A 81 -5.49 -8.65 15.72
N PRO A 82 -4.49 -9.50 16.02
CA PRO A 82 -4.40 -10.28 17.25
C PRO A 82 -3.80 -9.48 18.42
N ALA A 83 -4.45 -8.39 18.83
CA ALA A 83 -4.02 -7.59 19.97
C ALA A 83 -5.24 -6.92 20.65
N GLU A 84 -5.02 -6.37 21.84
CA GLU A 84 -6.04 -5.64 22.58
C GLU A 84 -6.63 -4.49 21.76
N THR A 85 -7.90 -4.22 21.93
CA THR A 85 -8.72 -3.28 21.13
C THR A 85 -8.05 -1.93 20.87
N TYR A 86 -7.36 -1.35 21.85
CA TYR A 86 -6.75 -0.03 21.79
C TYR A 86 -5.22 -0.05 21.80
N TYR A 87 -4.62 -1.20 21.60
CA TYR A 87 -3.18 -1.33 21.37
C TYR A 87 -2.81 -0.75 20.01
N PHE A 88 -1.67 -0.06 19.93
CA PHE A 88 -1.14 0.49 18.69
C PHE A 88 0.05 -0.36 18.22
N PRO A 89 -0.13 -1.20 17.20
CA PRO A 89 0.89 -2.12 16.74
C PRO A 89 2.16 -1.41 16.24
N THR A 90 3.29 -2.09 16.37
CA THR A 90 4.54 -1.75 15.70
C THR A 90 4.48 -2.11 14.22
N LYS A 91 5.44 -1.63 13.45
CA LYS A 91 5.64 -2.01 12.05
C LYS A 91 5.85 -3.52 11.87
N ASP A 92 6.61 -4.13 12.78
CA ASP A 92 6.96 -5.55 12.70
C ASP A 92 5.76 -6.43 13.05
N GLU A 93 5.00 -6.09 14.09
CA GLU A 93 3.74 -6.78 14.41
C GLU A 93 2.73 -6.70 13.25
N MET A 94 2.69 -5.57 12.52
CA MET A 94 1.84 -5.46 11.34
C MET A 94 2.36 -6.31 10.18
N ALA A 95 3.66 -6.36 9.98
CA ALA A 95 4.28 -7.20 8.96
C ALA A 95 4.02 -8.68 9.21
N ASP A 96 4.20 -9.14 10.46
CA ASP A 96 3.97 -10.53 10.86
C ASP A 96 2.47 -10.91 10.77
N TYR A 97 1.58 -9.96 11.08
CA TYR A 97 0.15 -10.14 10.86
C TYR A 97 -0.18 -10.36 9.37
N LEU A 98 0.41 -9.58 8.44
CA LEU A 98 0.16 -9.74 7.00
C LEU A 98 0.68 -11.09 6.49
N GLU A 99 1.83 -11.52 6.93
CA GLU A 99 2.40 -12.82 6.59
C GLU A 99 1.50 -13.95 7.10
N SER A 100 1.15 -13.93 8.39
CA SER A 100 0.25 -14.94 8.98
C SER A 100 -1.18 -14.88 8.39
N TYR A 101 -1.60 -13.73 7.85
CA TYR A 101 -2.86 -13.61 7.13
C TYR A 101 -2.82 -14.37 5.79
N ALA A 102 -1.73 -14.19 5.03
CA ALA A 102 -1.55 -14.89 3.76
C ALA A 102 -1.48 -16.41 3.97
N GLU A 103 -0.76 -16.86 4.99
CA GLU A 103 -0.68 -18.28 5.38
C GLU A 103 -2.04 -18.85 5.79
N HIS A 104 -2.75 -18.15 6.68
CA HIS A 104 -4.06 -18.59 7.18
C HIS A 104 -5.07 -18.81 6.05
N PHE A 105 -5.11 -17.91 5.08
CA PHE A 105 -5.97 -18.04 3.91
C PHE A 105 -5.31 -18.80 2.77
N GLN A 106 -4.08 -19.30 2.91
CA GLN A 106 -3.31 -20.00 1.86
C GLN A 106 -3.35 -19.22 0.54
N LEU A 107 -3.03 -17.93 0.58
CA LEU A 107 -3.04 -17.09 -0.62
C LEU A 107 -1.83 -17.39 -1.50
N PRO A 108 -1.98 -17.53 -2.83
CA PRO A 108 -0.90 -17.83 -3.75
C PRO A 108 -0.03 -16.59 -4.00
N VAL A 109 0.83 -16.22 -3.04
CA VAL A 109 1.74 -15.07 -3.16
C VAL A 109 3.08 -15.53 -3.71
N ARG A 110 3.57 -14.86 -4.75
CA ARG A 110 4.93 -14.98 -5.29
C ARG A 110 5.72 -13.73 -4.90
N THR A 111 6.58 -13.88 -3.92
CA THR A 111 7.52 -12.85 -3.48
C THR A 111 8.73 -12.77 -4.42
N GLY A 112 9.60 -11.76 -4.28
CA GLY A 112 10.75 -11.53 -5.16
C GLY A 112 10.36 -11.31 -6.63
N THR A 113 9.10 -11.00 -6.92
CA THR A 113 8.57 -10.92 -8.29
C THR A 113 8.15 -9.48 -8.61
N ARG A 114 9.12 -8.68 -9.07
CA ARG A 114 8.87 -7.30 -9.49
C ARG A 114 8.29 -7.29 -10.90
N VAL A 115 7.15 -6.65 -11.06
CA VAL A 115 6.55 -6.40 -12.39
C VAL A 115 7.24 -5.22 -13.04
N ASP A 116 7.80 -5.45 -14.24
CA ASP A 116 8.52 -4.45 -15.02
C ASP A 116 7.64 -3.79 -16.08
N ARG A 117 6.63 -4.51 -16.58
CA ARG A 117 5.68 -4.00 -17.58
C ARG A 117 4.33 -4.68 -17.45
N LEU A 118 3.26 -3.89 -17.55
CA LEU A 118 1.89 -4.32 -17.79
C LEU A 118 1.43 -3.72 -19.11
N SER A 119 1.00 -4.56 -20.03
CA SER A 119 0.47 -4.16 -21.33
C SER A 119 -0.73 -5.04 -21.69
N ARG A 120 -1.41 -4.71 -22.79
CA ARG A 120 -2.49 -5.52 -23.35
C ARG A 120 -2.09 -6.05 -24.71
N ARG A 121 -2.39 -7.30 -24.98
CA ARG A 121 -2.28 -7.91 -26.30
C ARG A 121 -3.57 -8.66 -26.58
N ASP A 122 -4.24 -8.30 -27.65
CA ASP A 122 -5.55 -8.80 -27.98
C ASP A 122 -6.52 -8.56 -26.80
N ASP A 123 -7.19 -9.57 -26.32
CA ASP A 123 -8.15 -9.47 -25.22
C ASP A 123 -7.54 -9.71 -23.82
N ARG A 124 -6.20 -9.90 -23.72
CA ARG A 124 -5.54 -10.27 -22.46
C ARG A 124 -4.50 -9.27 -22.01
N PHE A 125 -4.38 -9.15 -20.71
CA PHE A 125 -3.25 -8.47 -20.10
C PHE A 125 -2.01 -9.34 -20.16
N VAL A 126 -0.86 -8.70 -20.46
CA VAL A 126 0.46 -9.33 -20.48
C VAL A 126 1.30 -8.66 -19.40
N ILE A 127 1.78 -9.45 -18.46
CA ILE A 127 2.59 -9.03 -17.33
C ILE A 127 4.00 -9.59 -17.51
N GLN A 128 4.98 -8.71 -17.49
CA GLN A 128 6.41 -9.07 -17.55
C GLN A 128 7.07 -8.77 -16.20
N ALA A 129 7.80 -9.77 -15.68
CA ALA A 129 8.58 -9.66 -14.45
C ALA A 129 9.91 -10.40 -14.64
N GLY A 130 10.97 -9.67 -15.02
CA GLY A 130 12.23 -10.27 -15.51
C GLY A 130 11.98 -11.17 -16.72
N ASP A 131 12.40 -12.42 -16.62
CA ASP A 131 12.19 -13.45 -17.66
C ASP A 131 10.79 -14.08 -17.60
N LEU A 132 10.01 -13.80 -16.54
CA LEU A 132 8.68 -14.34 -16.36
C LEU A 132 7.68 -13.54 -17.19
N LYS A 133 6.89 -14.24 -18.02
CA LYS A 133 5.78 -13.70 -18.79
C LYS A 133 4.47 -14.38 -18.39
N LEU A 134 3.52 -13.60 -17.92
CA LEU A 134 2.21 -14.06 -17.49
C LEU A 134 1.10 -13.41 -18.30
N GLN A 135 -0.05 -14.06 -18.36
CA GLN A 135 -1.26 -13.50 -18.98
C GLN A 135 -2.44 -13.61 -18.02
N ALA A 136 -3.36 -12.66 -18.11
CA ALA A 136 -4.60 -12.68 -17.34
C ALA A 136 -5.73 -11.96 -18.05
N ASP A 137 -6.96 -12.34 -17.72
CA ASP A 137 -8.18 -11.61 -18.13
C ASP A 137 -8.43 -10.40 -17.24
N ASN A 138 -7.95 -10.47 -15.98
CA ASN A 138 -8.10 -9.37 -15.01
C ASN A 138 -6.75 -9.08 -14.33
N VAL A 139 -6.48 -7.79 -14.09
CA VAL A 139 -5.33 -7.33 -13.31
C VAL A 139 -5.79 -6.36 -12.24
N VAL A 140 -5.39 -6.61 -11.00
CA VAL A 140 -5.62 -5.70 -9.87
C VAL A 140 -4.29 -5.10 -9.43
N VAL A 141 -4.09 -3.82 -9.67
CA VAL A 141 -2.94 -3.05 -9.19
C VAL A 141 -3.20 -2.68 -7.73
N ALA A 142 -2.55 -3.39 -6.82
CA ALA A 142 -2.75 -3.27 -5.36
C ALA A 142 -1.55 -2.64 -4.63
N MET A 143 -0.69 -1.97 -5.37
CA MET A 143 0.38 -1.14 -4.81
C MET A 143 -0.16 0.26 -4.48
N SER A 144 0.38 0.87 -3.44
CA SER A 144 0.00 2.23 -3.03
C SER A 144 0.64 3.30 -3.92
N ASN A 145 0.26 4.57 -3.71
CA ASN A 145 0.90 5.74 -4.33
C ASN A 145 2.33 6.04 -3.79
N TRP A 146 2.88 5.22 -2.89
CA TRP A 146 4.13 5.51 -2.16
C TRP A 146 5.26 4.58 -2.62
N GLN A 147 5.61 4.64 -3.91
CA GLN A 147 6.55 3.70 -4.50
C GLN A 147 7.96 4.28 -4.68
N LYS A 148 8.07 5.44 -5.29
CA LYS A 148 9.37 6.06 -5.58
C LYS A 148 9.64 7.24 -4.66
N PRO A 149 10.72 7.25 -3.86
CA PRO A 149 11.10 8.39 -3.03
C PRO A 149 11.14 9.69 -3.84
N ARG A 150 10.56 10.75 -3.30
CA ARG A 150 10.59 12.07 -3.91
C ARG A 150 11.62 12.94 -3.22
N VAL A 151 12.81 13.05 -3.82
CA VAL A 151 13.87 13.92 -3.36
C VAL A 151 13.93 15.14 -4.30
N PRO A 152 13.97 16.39 -3.78
CA PRO A 152 14.07 17.57 -4.63
C PRO A 152 15.32 17.58 -5.48
N ALA A 153 15.25 18.11 -6.71
CA ALA A 153 16.39 18.10 -7.64
C ALA A 153 17.61 18.85 -7.08
N PHE A 154 17.40 19.90 -6.29
CA PHE A 154 18.49 20.68 -5.67
C PHE A 154 19.30 19.88 -4.62
N ALA A 155 18.78 18.75 -4.13
CA ALA A 155 19.49 17.88 -3.20
C ALA A 155 20.85 17.39 -3.73
N ARG A 156 21.02 17.34 -5.04
CA ARG A 156 22.30 17.00 -5.68
C ARG A 156 23.41 18.02 -5.46
N GLY A 157 23.05 19.25 -5.08
CA GLY A 157 24.00 20.32 -4.76
C GLY A 157 24.47 20.33 -3.30
N ILE A 158 23.90 19.45 -2.45
CA ILE A 158 24.36 19.32 -1.06
C ILE A 158 25.72 18.65 -1.05
N ASP A 159 26.58 19.15 -0.14
CA ASP A 159 27.93 18.63 0.06
C ASP A 159 27.90 17.10 0.26
N PRO A 160 28.69 16.31 -0.47
CA PRO A 160 28.72 14.86 -0.35
C PRO A 160 29.15 14.33 1.03
N GLU A 161 29.79 15.16 1.86
CA GLU A 161 30.08 14.79 3.26
C GLU A 161 28.84 14.79 4.15
N ILE A 162 27.77 15.47 3.78
CA ILE A 162 26.50 15.48 4.49
C ILE A 162 25.74 14.19 4.21
N VAL A 163 25.36 13.47 5.26
CA VAL A 163 24.51 12.27 5.11
C VAL A 163 23.14 12.67 4.58
N GLN A 164 22.74 12.09 3.48
CA GLN A 164 21.39 12.27 2.92
C GLN A 164 20.63 10.94 2.91
N LEU A 165 19.47 10.89 3.55
CA LEU A 165 18.59 9.73 3.59
C LEU A 165 17.15 10.16 3.21
N HIS A 166 16.46 9.37 2.41
CA HIS A 166 15.02 9.50 2.33
C HIS A 166 14.36 8.79 3.53
N SER A 167 13.16 9.24 3.95
CA SER A 167 12.45 8.61 5.08
C SER A 167 12.13 7.11 4.91
N SER A 168 12.22 6.58 3.69
CA SER A 168 12.14 5.14 3.42
C SER A 168 13.45 4.39 3.67
N GLU A 169 14.58 5.10 3.73
CA GLU A 169 15.92 4.56 3.97
C GLU A 169 16.34 4.74 5.44
N TYR A 170 15.76 5.73 6.10
CA TYR A 170 15.98 5.96 7.52
C TYR A 170 15.41 4.80 8.34
N ARG A 171 16.22 4.28 9.27
CA ARG A 171 15.88 3.22 10.23
C ARG A 171 15.87 3.71 11.66
N ASN A 172 16.95 4.33 12.07
CA ASN A 172 17.13 4.82 13.42
C ASN A 172 18.27 5.86 13.47
N PRO A 173 18.46 6.58 14.62
CA PRO A 173 19.47 7.61 14.74
C PRO A 173 20.94 7.15 14.58
N SER A 174 21.24 5.85 14.63
CA SER A 174 22.62 5.36 14.46
C SER A 174 23.18 5.51 13.04
N GLN A 175 22.30 5.76 12.06
CA GLN A 175 22.70 6.04 10.67
C GLN A 175 23.24 7.47 10.48
N LEU A 176 23.09 8.33 11.49
CA LEU A 176 23.41 9.75 11.40
C LEU A 176 24.82 10.02 11.94
N ARG A 177 25.51 10.97 11.32
CA ARG A 177 26.80 11.51 11.84
C ARG A 177 26.55 12.49 12.97
N ASP A 178 27.56 12.66 13.81
CA ASP A 178 27.55 13.72 14.83
C ASP A 178 27.39 15.09 14.19
N GLY A 179 26.52 15.90 14.77
CA GLY A 179 26.17 17.22 14.27
C GLY A 179 24.67 17.41 14.10
N ALA A 180 24.30 18.53 13.52
CA ALA A 180 22.90 18.91 13.36
C ALA A 180 22.19 18.13 12.27
N VAL A 181 20.88 17.93 12.44
CA VAL A 181 20.00 17.18 11.52
C VAL A 181 18.91 18.11 10.99
N LEU A 182 18.79 18.18 9.68
CA LEU A 182 17.66 18.82 9.01
C LEU A 182 16.70 17.76 8.47
N ILE A 183 15.44 17.82 8.90
CA ILE A 183 14.37 16.99 8.34
C ILE A 183 13.53 17.85 7.43
N VAL A 184 13.50 17.51 6.14
CA VAL A 184 12.76 18.24 5.10
C VAL A 184 11.45 17.54 4.82
N GLY A 185 10.35 18.21 5.15
CA GLY A 185 8.98 17.68 5.06
C GLY A 185 8.34 17.47 6.43
N ALA A 186 7.38 18.33 6.78
CA ALA A 186 6.78 18.40 8.11
C ALA A 186 5.45 17.63 8.21
N GLY A 187 5.29 16.56 7.41
CA GLY A 187 4.19 15.59 7.55
C GLY A 187 4.43 14.58 8.67
N ASN A 188 3.58 13.55 8.77
CA ASN A 188 3.64 12.56 9.85
C ASN A 188 5.01 11.89 9.98
N SER A 189 5.58 11.39 8.88
CA SER A 189 6.92 10.76 8.91
C SER A 189 8.00 11.72 9.40
N GLY A 190 8.03 12.96 8.86
CA GLY A 190 9.02 13.94 9.28
C GLY A 190 8.89 14.34 10.75
N ALA A 191 7.68 14.51 11.26
CA ALA A 191 7.43 14.85 12.65
C ALA A 191 7.80 13.70 13.61
N GLU A 192 7.49 12.45 13.25
CA GLU A 192 7.85 11.28 14.07
C GLU A 192 9.37 11.06 14.10
N ILE A 193 10.05 11.15 12.96
CA ILE A 193 11.51 11.04 12.86
C ILE A 193 12.18 12.22 13.61
N ALA A 194 11.68 13.45 13.47
CA ALA A 194 12.23 14.60 14.17
C ALA A 194 12.17 14.43 15.69
N ARG A 195 11.05 13.94 16.21
CA ARG A 195 10.87 13.66 17.64
C ARG A 195 11.83 12.56 18.12
N GLU A 196 12.11 11.55 17.29
CA GLU A 196 13.03 10.47 17.63
C GLU A 196 14.51 10.93 17.64
N VAL A 197 14.88 11.77 16.68
CA VAL A 197 16.27 12.25 16.48
C VAL A 197 16.66 13.34 17.47
N ALA A 198 15.74 14.24 17.81
CA ALA A 198 16.02 15.45 18.59
C ALA A 198 16.64 15.23 19.99
N PRO A 199 16.36 14.14 20.73
CA PRO A 199 17.03 13.90 22.01
C PRO A 199 18.55 13.70 21.89
N LYS A 200 19.05 13.30 20.71
CA LYS A 200 20.46 13.02 20.48
C LYS A 200 21.17 14.09 19.65
N TYR A 201 20.46 14.76 18.76
CA TYR A 201 21.02 15.70 17.80
C TYR A 201 20.26 17.02 17.76
N PRO A 202 20.91 18.19 17.61
CA PRO A 202 20.24 19.45 17.27
C PRO A 202 19.41 19.23 15.99
N THR A 203 18.07 19.41 16.08
CA THR A 203 17.17 18.99 15.01
C THR A 203 16.29 20.14 14.53
N TRP A 204 16.31 20.37 13.21
CA TRP A 204 15.40 21.26 12.52
C TRP A 204 14.38 20.49 11.71
N LEU A 205 13.13 20.95 11.73
CA LEU A 205 12.04 20.41 10.91
C LEU A 205 11.54 21.49 9.95
N SER A 206 11.90 21.34 8.68
CA SER A 206 11.57 22.24 7.59
C SER A 206 10.29 21.79 6.86
N GLY A 207 9.41 22.73 6.56
CA GLY A 207 8.23 22.48 5.74
C GLY A 207 6.99 23.23 6.20
N ARG A 208 5.92 23.12 5.38
CA ARG A 208 4.63 23.74 5.68
C ARG A 208 3.96 23.07 6.89
N ASP A 209 3.22 23.84 7.65
CA ASP A 209 2.34 23.28 8.67
C ASP A 209 1.15 22.59 7.98
N THR A 210 1.01 21.29 8.24
CA THR A 210 -0.10 20.48 7.73
C THR A 210 -1.32 20.49 8.67
N GLY A 211 -1.22 21.17 9.82
CA GLY A 211 -2.17 21.10 10.92
C GLY A 211 -2.02 19.80 11.70
N HIS A 212 -2.84 19.65 12.73
CA HIS A 212 -2.86 18.44 13.57
C HIS A 212 -4.29 18.08 13.97
N LEU A 213 -4.51 16.82 14.39
CA LEU A 213 -5.80 16.41 14.92
C LEU A 213 -6.06 17.09 16.27
N PRO A 214 -7.29 17.62 16.52
CA PRO A 214 -7.60 18.38 17.73
C PRO A 214 -7.76 17.52 19.00
N PHE A 215 -7.57 16.20 18.90
CA PHE A 215 -7.69 15.24 19.99
C PHE A 215 -6.47 14.32 20.08
N GLU A 216 -6.27 13.69 21.22
CA GLU A 216 -5.19 12.71 21.43
C GLU A 216 -5.67 11.32 21.04
N ILE A 217 -4.94 10.69 20.11
CA ILE A 217 -5.16 9.30 19.74
C ILE A 217 -4.75 8.41 20.92
N GLY A 218 -5.70 7.56 21.38
CA GLY A 218 -5.49 6.75 22.57
C GLY A 218 -5.95 7.38 23.88
N GLY A 219 -6.30 8.68 23.92
CA GLY A 219 -6.93 9.32 25.06
C GLY A 219 -8.31 8.73 25.39
N LEU A 220 -8.82 8.98 26.60
CA LEU A 220 -10.10 8.42 27.06
C LEU A 220 -11.28 8.77 26.14
N ALA A 221 -11.40 10.03 25.72
CA ALA A 221 -12.46 10.49 24.80
C ALA A 221 -12.38 9.76 23.44
N TYR A 222 -11.15 9.54 22.93
CA TYR A 222 -10.94 8.77 21.71
C TYR A 222 -11.40 7.32 21.88
N ARG A 223 -11.05 6.67 22.98
CA ARG A 223 -11.43 5.28 23.26
C ARG A 223 -12.95 5.11 23.39
N LEU A 224 -13.62 6.04 24.06
CA LEU A 224 -15.05 5.91 24.35
C LEU A 224 -15.94 6.23 23.13
N PHE A 225 -15.64 7.30 22.38
CA PHE A 225 -16.55 7.83 21.37
C PHE A 225 -15.91 8.05 20.00
N LEU A 226 -14.73 8.71 19.95
CA LEU A 226 -14.19 9.24 18.69
C LEU A 226 -13.65 8.17 17.76
N ALA A 227 -13.08 7.07 18.27
CA ALA A 227 -12.45 6.04 17.44
C ALA A 227 -13.46 5.39 16.48
N ARG A 228 -14.68 5.06 16.94
CA ARG A 228 -15.74 4.50 16.09
C ARG A 228 -16.31 5.54 15.13
N LEU A 229 -16.60 6.74 15.64
CA LEU A 229 -17.18 7.82 14.86
C LEU A 229 -16.25 8.26 13.74
N ILE A 230 -14.98 8.49 14.03
CA ILE A 230 -13.99 8.96 13.05
C ILE A 230 -13.60 7.85 12.09
N GLY A 231 -13.21 6.67 12.58
CA GLY A 231 -12.73 5.58 11.73
C GLY A 231 -13.82 5.00 10.85
N ARG A 232 -14.97 4.61 11.41
CA ARG A 232 -16.02 3.90 10.66
C ARG A 232 -17.10 4.78 10.05
N VAL A 233 -17.37 5.94 10.62
CA VAL A 233 -18.41 6.82 10.07
C VAL A 233 -17.77 7.91 9.22
N LEU A 234 -16.94 8.76 9.81
CA LEU A 234 -16.40 9.92 9.11
C LEU A 234 -15.51 9.49 7.92
N PHE A 235 -14.42 8.75 8.17
CA PHE A 235 -13.44 8.39 7.12
C PHE A 235 -13.95 7.32 6.17
N HIS A 236 -14.87 6.47 6.60
CA HIS A 236 -15.31 5.33 5.80
C HIS A 236 -16.62 5.57 5.05
N ARG A 237 -17.54 6.39 5.56
CA ARG A 237 -18.88 6.60 5.00
C ARG A 237 -19.18 8.04 4.59
N VAL A 238 -18.62 9.03 5.30
CA VAL A 238 -18.91 10.45 5.04
C VAL A 238 -17.88 11.06 4.11
N MET A 239 -16.59 10.82 4.33
CA MET A 239 -15.52 11.35 3.47
C MET A 239 -15.30 10.42 2.27
N THR A 240 -16.29 10.34 1.38
CA THR A 240 -16.24 9.56 0.13
C THR A 240 -16.25 10.49 -1.09
N VAL A 241 -15.83 10.01 -2.24
CA VAL A 241 -15.85 10.77 -3.50
C VAL A 241 -17.28 11.18 -3.91
N ASP A 242 -18.30 10.47 -3.45
CA ASP A 242 -19.71 10.74 -3.74
C ASP A 242 -20.25 11.94 -2.93
N THR A 243 -19.61 12.29 -1.83
CA THR A 243 -20.09 13.38 -0.97
C THR A 243 -19.34 14.69 -1.23
N PRO A 244 -19.99 15.88 -1.09
CA PRO A 244 -19.31 17.16 -1.22
C PRO A 244 -18.17 17.33 -0.20
N ILE A 245 -18.37 16.84 1.03
CA ILE A 245 -17.36 16.86 2.12
C ILE A 245 -16.16 16.01 1.72
N GLY A 246 -16.38 14.81 1.19
CA GLY A 246 -15.30 13.92 0.78
C GLY A 246 -14.52 14.47 -0.42
N ARG A 247 -15.19 15.03 -1.44
CA ARG A 247 -14.50 15.70 -2.56
C ARG A 247 -13.59 16.84 -2.10
N LYS A 248 -14.09 17.70 -1.19
CA LYS A 248 -13.30 18.78 -0.59
C LYS A 248 -12.13 18.23 0.24
N ALA A 249 -12.36 17.17 1.00
CA ALA A 249 -11.32 16.51 1.81
C ALA A 249 -10.25 15.87 0.92
N ARG A 250 -10.63 15.22 -0.20
CA ARG A 250 -9.70 14.65 -1.18
C ARG A 250 -8.78 15.73 -1.77
N ALA A 251 -9.35 16.82 -2.25
CA ALA A 251 -8.57 17.95 -2.80
C ALA A 251 -7.60 18.53 -1.77
N LYS A 252 -8.02 18.69 -0.52
CA LYS A 252 -7.17 19.16 0.57
C LYS A 252 -6.05 18.16 0.89
N LEU A 253 -6.36 16.88 0.96
CA LEU A 253 -5.39 15.81 1.26
C LEU A 253 -4.30 15.73 0.19
N LEU A 254 -4.69 15.75 -1.08
CA LEU A 254 -3.75 15.67 -2.21
C LEU A 254 -2.85 16.91 -2.31
N SER A 255 -3.36 18.11 -1.98
CA SER A 255 -2.62 19.37 -2.07
C SER A 255 -1.76 19.70 -0.83
N LYS A 256 -2.25 19.39 0.38
CA LYS A 256 -1.62 19.79 1.65
C LYS A 256 -1.03 18.62 2.45
N GLY A 257 -1.37 17.38 2.09
CA GLY A 257 -1.04 16.19 2.86
C GLY A 257 -1.98 15.97 4.07
N MET A 258 -1.71 14.90 4.82
CA MET A 258 -2.47 14.58 6.04
C MET A 258 -2.05 15.46 7.21
N PRO A 259 -2.99 15.89 8.09
CA PRO A 259 -2.64 16.53 9.35
C PRO A 259 -1.81 15.58 10.22
N LEU A 260 -1.05 16.13 11.14
CA LEU A 260 -0.29 15.35 12.13
C LEU A 260 -1.26 14.56 13.01
N VAL A 261 -0.97 13.27 13.15
CA VAL A 261 -1.87 12.32 13.79
C VAL A 261 -1.40 11.99 15.20
N ARG A 262 -0.17 11.50 15.38
CA ARG A 262 0.40 11.09 16.67
C ARG A 262 1.23 12.18 17.33
N VAL A 263 2.06 12.85 16.56
CA VAL A 263 2.97 13.88 17.04
C VAL A 263 2.32 15.24 16.84
N LYS A 264 2.24 16.04 17.90
CA LYS A 264 1.69 17.39 17.88
C LYS A 264 2.80 18.43 17.98
N PRO A 265 2.55 19.69 17.65
CA PRO A 265 3.52 20.76 17.82
C PRO A 265 4.14 20.79 19.22
N LYS A 266 3.33 20.67 20.28
CA LYS A 266 3.81 20.60 21.68
C LYS A 266 4.82 19.49 21.96
N ASP A 267 4.67 18.34 21.27
CA ASP A 267 5.54 17.19 21.45
C ASP A 267 6.90 17.39 20.75
N LEU A 268 6.89 18.12 19.63
CA LEU A 268 8.09 18.56 18.91
C LEU A 268 8.87 19.60 19.74
N ASP A 269 8.17 20.59 20.28
CA ASP A 269 8.76 21.64 21.13
C ASP A 269 9.36 21.01 22.38
N ALA A 270 8.66 20.10 23.06
CA ALA A 270 9.15 19.37 24.22
C ALA A 270 10.38 18.47 23.91
N ALA A 271 10.49 17.96 22.70
CA ALA A 271 11.65 17.20 22.23
C ALA A 271 12.84 18.11 21.80
N GLY A 272 12.67 19.43 21.76
CA GLY A 272 13.70 20.39 21.33
C GLY A 272 13.81 20.55 19.80
N VAL A 273 12.80 20.11 19.03
CA VAL A 273 12.76 20.27 17.57
C VAL A 273 12.47 21.73 17.21
N ARG A 274 13.34 22.34 16.41
CA ARG A 274 13.17 23.70 15.92
C ARG A 274 12.47 23.73 14.58
N ARG A 275 11.30 24.36 14.50
CA ARG A 275 10.59 24.57 13.24
C ARG A 275 11.26 25.68 12.42
N VAL A 276 11.48 25.42 11.12
CA VAL A 276 12.08 26.38 10.19
C VAL A 276 11.26 26.46 8.90
N PRO A 277 11.39 27.59 8.12
CA PRO A 277 10.78 27.70 6.80
C PRO A 277 11.14 26.56 5.88
N ARG A 278 10.53 26.53 4.69
CA ARG A 278 10.81 25.51 3.67
C ARG A 278 12.25 25.56 3.22
N THR A 279 12.87 24.41 3.03
CA THR A 279 14.13 24.27 2.30
C THR A 279 13.82 24.38 0.81
N VAL A 280 14.47 25.33 0.12
CA VAL A 280 14.17 25.68 -1.27
C VAL A 280 15.35 25.54 -2.22
N GLY A 281 16.56 25.33 -1.68
CA GLY A 281 17.78 25.25 -2.46
C GLY A 281 18.97 24.85 -1.63
N VAL A 282 20.14 25.06 -2.22
CA VAL A 282 21.47 24.80 -1.63
C VAL A 282 22.33 26.01 -1.90
N GLN A 283 23.14 26.42 -0.93
CA GLN A 283 24.18 27.40 -1.08
C GLN A 283 25.44 26.91 -0.38
N ASP A 284 26.58 26.94 -1.08
CA ASP A 284 27.89 26.47 -0.58
C ASP A 284 27.83 25.04 0.01
N GLY A 285 27.09 24.14 -0.67
CA GLY A 285 26.92 22.75 -0.23
C GLY A 285 25.94 22.55 0.92
N GLN A 286 25.41 23.63 1.55
CA GLN A 286 24.49 23.57 2.67
C GLN A 286 23.04 23.88 2.29
N PRO A 287 22.04 23.28 2.98
CA PRO A 287 20.62 23.57 2.72
C PRO A 287 20.26 25.05 2.96
N MET A 288 19.59 25.65 1.99
CA MET A 288 19.09 27.01 2.05
C MET A 288 17.57 27.02 2.27
N LEU A 289 17.12 27.79 3.23
CA LEU A 289 15.71 28.00 3.55
C LEU A 289 15.09 29.13 2.73
N GLU A 290 13.79 29.10 2.61
CA GLU A 290 13.00 30.23 2.14
C GLU A 290 13.34 31.48 2.98
N GLY A 291 13.69 32.59 2.31
CA GLY A 291 14.26 33.79 2.96
C GLY A 291 15.79 33.86 2.97
N GLY A 292 16.50 32.89 2.34
CA GLY A 292 17.93 32.93 2.10
C GLY A 292 18.83 32.47 3.27
N ARG A 293 18.24 32.06 4.39
CA ARG A 293 19.05 31.53 5.51
C ARG A 293 19.61 30.16 5.15
N VAL A 294 20.91 29.99 5.32
CA VAL A 294 21.62 28.73 5.17
C VAL A 294 21.71 28.04 6.56
N LEU A 295 21.52 26.72 6.58
CA LEU A 295 21.67 25.90 7.78
C LEU A 295 22.92 25.00 7.66
N GLU A 296 23.84 25.15 8.58
CA GLU A 296 24.95 24.22 8.72
C GLU A 296 24.46 22.91 9.36
N VAL A 297 24.52 21.83 8.61
CA VAL A 297 24.06 20.50 9.05
C VAL A 297 25.02 19.40 8.64
N ALA A 298 25.05 18.33 9.41
CA ALA A 298 25.77 17.12 9.08
C ALA A 298 24.88 16.05 8.44
N ASN A 299 23.55 16.20 8.56
CA ASN A 299 22.58 15.21 8.09
C ASN A 299 21.33 15.87 7.54
N VAL A 300 20.78 15.31 6.44
CA VAL A 300 19.50 15.69 5.86
C VAL A 300 18.62 14.45 5.70
N ILE A 301 17.40 14.48 6.25
CA ILE A 301 16.41 13.42 6.06
C ILE A 301 15.26 13.97 5.21
N TRP A 302 15.11 13.42 4.02
CA TRP A 302 14.06 13.79 3.07
C TRP A 302 12.75 13.08 3.41
N SER A 303 11.87 13.74 4.14
CA SER A 303 10.49 13.29 4.42
C SER A 303 9.49 13.93 3.44
N THR A 304 9.90 14.05 2.18
CA THR A 304 9.22 14.80 1.12
C THR A 304 8.17 13.99 0.36
N GLY A 305 7.90 12.76 0.82
CA GLY A 305 6.89 11.87 0.24
C GLY A 305 7.39 11.07 -0.95
N PHE A 306 6.45 10.62 -1.78
CA PHE A 306 6.72 9.66 -2.84
C PHE A 306 6.03 10.06 -4.14
N HIS A 307 6.50 9.52 -5.25
CA HIS A 307 5.79 9.45 -6.51
C HIS A 307 5.09 8.08 -6.62
N PRO A 308 3.94 8.00 -7.30
CA PRO A 308 3.18 6.75 -7.45
C PRO A 308 3.97 5.62 -8.14
N GLY A 309 4.81 5.97 -9.13
CA GLY A 309 5.69 4.99 -9.77
C GLY A 309 4.98 4.03 -10.71
N PHE A 310 3.93 4.47 -11.44
CA PHE A 310 3.15 3.66 -12.38
C PHE A 310 3.74 3.59 -13.79
N SER A 311 4.96 4.05 -14.04
CA SER A 311 5.58 4.11 -15.37
C SER A 311 5.77 2.73 -16.07
N TRP A 312 5.60 1.64 -15.34
CA TRP A 312 5.62 0.27 -15.84
C TRP A 312 4.27 -0.17 -16.45
N ILE A 313 3.20 0.59 -16.23
CA ILE A 313 1.89 0.33 -16.83
C ILE A 313 1.87 1.02 -18.20
N ASP A 314 1.98 0.21 -19.25
CA ASP A 314 1.98 0.66 -20.65
C ASP A 314 0.56 0.55 -21.23
N LEU A 315 -0.34 1.38 -20.70
CA LEU A 315 -1.75 1.48 -21.07
C LEU A 315 -2.19 2.95 -21.03
N PRO A 316 -3.08 3.40 -21.92
CA PRO A 316 -3.50 4.81 -22.03
C PRO A 316 -4.57 5.18 -20.98
N ILE A 317 -4.25 5.00 -19.69
CA ILE A 317 -5.19 5.16 -18.58
C ILE A 317 -4.85 6.32 -17.64
N PHE A 318 -3.79 7.07 -17.91
CA PHE A 318 -3.31 8.11 -17.02
C PHE A 318 -3.69 9.51 -17.51
N ASP A 319 -4.13 10.35 -16.59
CA ASP A 319 -4.29 11.78 -16.76
C ASP A 319 -3.48 12.50 -15.68
N GLU A 320 -2.58 13.41 -16.07
CA GLU A 320 -1.62 14.09 -15.19
C GLU A 320 -0.84 13.13 -14.25
N GLY A 321 -0.65 11.88 -14.65
CA GLY A 321 0.07 10.85 -13.89
C GLY A 321 -0.78 10.09 -12.87
N GLU A 322 -2.07 10.39 -12.76
CA GLU A 322 -3.04 9.66 -11.95
C GLU A 322 -3.85 8.70 -12.84
N PRO A 323 -4.12 7.45 -12.39
CA PRO A 323 -4.93 6.52 -13.17
C PRO A 323 -6.40 6.97 -13.20
N GLN A 324 -6.99 6.98 -14.38
CA GLN A 324 -8.42 7.25 -14.57
C GLN A 324 -9.25 6.04 -14.14
N HIS A 325 -10.01 6.18 -13.07
CA HIS A 325 -10.85 5.12 -12.55
C HIS A 325 -12.09 5.65 -11.83
N GLU A 326 -13.12 4.85 -11.81
CA GLU A 326 -14.26 5.04 -10.92
C GLU A 326 -14.22 3.95 -9.84
N ARG A 327 -13.95 4.33 -8.59
CA ARG A 327 -13.88 3.44 -7.44
C ARG A 327 -12.98 2.21 -7.65
N GLY A 328 -11.87 2.41 -8.36
CA GLY A 328 -10.89 1.37 -8.69
C GLY A 328 -11.13 0.63 -9.99
N VAL A 329 -12.27 0.78 -10.64
CA VAL A 329 -12.58 0.18 -11.95
C VAL A 329 -12.12 1.11 -13.05
N VAL A 330 -11.31 0.63 -13.99
CA VAL A 330 -10.84 1.38 -15.16
C VAL A 330 -11.76 1.09 -16.33
N ALA A 331 -12.66 2.04 -16.64
CA ALA A 331 -13.67 1.84 -17.67
C ALA A 331 -13.10 1.74 -19.09
N SER A 332 -12.00 2.45 -19.39
CA SER A 332 -11.30 2.43 -20.68
C SER A 332 -10.54 1.12 -20.95
N GLU A 333 -10.20 0.36 -19.88
CA GLU A 333 -9.47 -0.91 -19.95
C GLU A 333 -10.21 -1.99 -19.13
N PRO A 334 -11.29 -2.59 -19.66
CA PRO A 334 -12.08 -3.57 -18.95
C PRO A 334 -11.25 -4.76 -18.45
N GLY A 335 -11.31 -5.04 -17.16
CA GLY A 335 -10.49 -6.04 -16.50
C GLY A 335 -9.26 -5.45 -15.77
N LEU A 336 -9.02 -4.15 -15.88
CA LEU A 336 -7.99 -3.47 -15.10
C LEU A 336 -8.62 -2.77 -13.89
N TYR A 337 -7.98 -2.94 -12.73
CA TYR A 337 -8.48 -2.43 -11.46
C TYR A 337 -7.36 -1.87 -10.60
N PHE A 338 -7.73 -0.95 -9.69
CA PHE A 338 -6.85 -0.43 -8.64
C PHE A 338 -7.47 -0.63 -7.25
N VAL A 339 -6.65 -1.01 -6.26
CA VAL A 339 -7.03 -1.10 -4.85
C VAL A 339 -5.93 -0.52 -3.97
N GLY A 340 -6.30 0.18 -2.89
CA GLY A 340 -5.34 0.73 -1.93
C GLY A 340 -4.73 2.07 -2.32
N LEU A 341 -5.22 2.74 -3.36
CA LEU A 341 -4.84 4.11 -3.67
C LEU A 341 -5.39 5.08 -2.62
N THR A 342 -4.64 6.16 -2.40
CA THR A 342 -5.07 7.23 -1.50
C THR A 342 -6.38 7.85 -2.00
N PHE A 343 -7.42 7.77 -1.16
CA PHE A 343 -8.75 8.30 -1.51
C PHE A 343 -9.36 7.68 -2.78
N LEU A 344 -9.12 6.40 -3.03
CA LEU A 344 -9.70 5.69 -4.18
C LEU A 344 -11.23 5.81 -4.22
N TYR A 345 -11.89 5.59 -3.09
CA TYR A 345 -13.31 5.84 -2.86
C TYR A 345 -13.56 6.74 -1.64
N ALA A 346 -12.86 6.50 -0.55
CA ALA A 346 -12.98 7.26 0.69
C ALA A 346 -11.62 7.56 1.31
N ALA A 347 -11.61 8.42 2.32
CA ALA A 347 -10.39 8.73 3.08
C ALA A 347 -9.73 7.47 3.68
N SER A 348 -10.50 6.42 3.95
CA SER A 348 -10.00 5.15 4.47
C SER A 348 -9.49 4.17 3.41
N SER A 349 -9.59 4.44 2.12
CA SER A 349 -9.27 3.48 1.04
C SER A 349 -7.84 2.95 1.06
N SER A 350 -6.86 3.74 1.50
CA SER A 350 -5.47 3.32 1.68
C SER A 350 -5.16 2.79 3.08
N MET A 351 -6.11 2.89 4.02
CA MET A 351 -5.96 2.43 5.40
C MET A 351 -6.31 0.94 5.51
N ILE A 352 -5.71 0.23 6.47
CA ILE A 352 -5.90 -1.21 6.65
C ILE A 352 -7.39 -1.59 6.78
N HIS A 353 -8.17 -0.84 7.58
CA HIS A 353 -9.61 -1.11 7.75
C HIS A 353 -10.47 -0.69 6.55
N GLY A 354 -9.93 0.03 5.59
CA GLY A 354 -10.67 0.53 4.43
C GLY A 354 -10.45 -0.30 3.16
N VAL A 355 -9.27 -0.89 2.99
CA VAL A 355 -8.92 -1.64 1.76
C VAL A 355 -9.87 -2.82 1.50
N GLY A 356 -10.38 -3.46 2.55
CA GLY A 356 -11.27 -4.62 2.42
C GLY A 356 -12.57 -4.30 1.69
N ARG A 357 -13.17 -3.12 1.92
CA ARG A 357 -14.38 -2.68 1.19
C ARG A 357 -14.10 -2.47 -0.29
N ASP A 358 -12.98 -1.84 -0.61
CA ASP A 358 -12.64 -1.52 -2.00
C ASP A 358 -12.22 -2.80 -2.75
N ALA A 359 -11.51 -3.71 -2.10
CA ALA A 359 -11.21 -5.04 -2.61
C ALA A 359 -12.47 -5.86 -2.90
N GLU A 360 -13.45 -5.85 -1.97
CA GLU A 360 -14.74 -6.54 -2.18
C GLU A 360 -15.50 -5.98 -3.39
N TYR A 361 -15.51 -4.65 -3.55
CA TYR A 361 -16.16 -3.99 -4.67
C TYR A 361 -15.55 -4.41 -6.01
N VAL A 362 -14.22 -4.33 -6.12
CA VAL A 362 -13.47 -4.74 -7.32
C VAL A 362 -13.69 -6.22 -7.65
N VAL A 363 -13.63 -7.10 -6.65
CA VAL A 363 -13.81 -8.55 -6.89
C VAL A 363 -15.24 -8.89 -7.29
N LYS A 364 -16.25 -8.16 -6.80
CA LYS A 364 -17.64 -8.28 -7.28
C LYS A 364 -17.79 -7.84 -8.74
N ASP A 365 -17.09 -6.79 -9.17
CA ASP A 365 -17.09 -6.35 -10.56
C ASP A 365 -16.43 -7.40 -11.48
N ILE A 366 -15.27 -7.94 -11.09
CA ILE A 366 -14.61 -9.06 -11.78
C ILE A 366 -15.58 -10.22 -11.99
N GLN A 367 -16.27 -10.64 -10.95
CA GLN A 367 -17.25 -11.74 -11.02
C GLN A 367 -18.41 -11.43 -11.95
N THR A 368 -18.91 -10.20 -11.90
CA THR A 368 -20.04 -9.78 -12.77
C THR A 368 -19.62 -9.77 -14.23
N ARG A 369 -18.40 -9.30 -14.52
CA ARG A 369 -17.85 -9.28 -15.88
C ARG A 369 -17.66 -10.70 -16.42
N GLN A 370 -17.10 -11.61 -15.63
CA GLN A 370 -16.93 -13.01 -16.03
C GLN A 370 -18.26 -13.71 -16.32
N ARG A 371 -19.28 -13.50 -15.49
CA ARG A 371 -20.61 -14.07 -15.74
C ARG A 371 -21.23 -13.59 -17.07
N ARG A 372 -21.05 -12.29 -17.40
CA ARG A 372 -21.51 -11.74 -18.68
C ARG A 372 -20.77 -12.32 -19.87
N SER A 373 -19.45 -12.56 -19.77
CA SER A 373 -18.67 -13.20 -20.83
C SER A 373 -19.15 -14.64 -21.07
N TRP A 374 -19.35 -15.42 -20.02
CA TRP A 374 -19.87 -16.80 -20.15
C TRP A 374 -21.29 -16.85 -20.77
N GLN A 375 -22.16 -15.93 -20.39
CA GLN A 375 -23.51 -15.84 -20.98
C GLN A 375 -23.46 -15.50 -22.47
N SER A 376 -22.55 -14.60 -22.87
CA SER A 376 -22.38 -14.23 -24.30
C SER A 376 -21.75 -15.34 -25.12
N GLU A 377 -20.95 -16.21 -24.51
CA GLU A 377 -20.30 -17.38 -25.16
C GLU A 377 -21.17 -18.65 -25.13
N GLY A 378 -22.39 -18.60 -24.55
CA GLY A 378 -23.26 -19.75 -24.43
C GLY A 378 -22.77 -20.86 -23.48
N LEU A 379 -21.81 -20.56 -22.63
CA LEU A 379 -21.19 -21.46 -21.67
C LEU A 379 -21.84 -21.30 -20.30
N GLU A 380 -22.99 -21.94 -20.04
CA GLU A 380 -23.49 -22.13 -18.67
C GLU A 380 -22.57 -23.16 -17.96
N ARG A 381 -21.59 -22.71 -17.20
CA ARG A 381 -20.99 -23.56 -16.18
C ARG A 381 -21.97 -23.65 -15.01
N LEU A 382 -22.70 -24.78 -14.95
CA LEU A 382 -23.43 -25.19 -13.77
C LEU A 382 -22.48 -25.16 -12.54
N PRO A 383 -22.90 -24.66 -11.38
CA PRO A 383 -22.07 -24.67 -10.18
C PRO A 383 -21.80 -26.11 -9.74
N GLU A 384 -20.57 -26.58 -9.86
CA GLU A 384 -20.07 -27.81 -9.21
C GLU A 384 -20.02 -27.62 -7.69
N ARG A 385 -21.17 -27.64 -7.03
CA ARG A 385 -21.27 -27.76 -5.57
C ARG A 385 -22.59 -28.41 -5.18
N GLU A 386 -22.75 -29.72 -5.49
CA GLU A 386 -23.68 -30.59 -4.77
C GLU A 386 -23.39 -32.11 -4.93
N ALA A 387 -22.18 -32.51 -5.28
CA ALA A 387 -21.85 -33.91 -5.53
C ALA A 387 -20.84 -34.54 -4.58
N GLN A 388 -20.68 -34.06 -3.34
CA GLN A 388 -19.90 -34.81 -2.33
C GLN A 388 -20.44 -34.57 -0.93
N HIS A 389 -21.58 -35.19 -0.61
CA HIS A 389 -21.96 -35.66 0.73
C HIS A 389 -23.29 -36.43 0.68
N LYS A 390 -23.29 -37.57 0.01
CA LYS A 390 -24.19 -38.68 0.35
C LYS A 390 -23.34 -39.90 0.69
N VAL A 391 -22.95 -39.99 1.95
CA VAL A 391 -22.53 -41.23 2.53
C VAL A 391 -23.81 -42.06 2.76
N PRO A 392 -23.93 -43.28 2.22
CA PRO A 392 -25.08 -44.15 2.50
C PRO A 392 -24.97 -44.63 3.93
N SER A 393 -25.96 -44.37 4.74
CA SER A 393 -26.16 -45.01 6.04
C SER A 393 -26.43 -46.49 5.85
N ARG A 394 -25.48 -47.36 6.18
CA ARG A 394 -25.74 -48.79 6.37
C ARG A 394 -26.58 -48.99 7.64
N ALA A 395 -27.80 -49.44 7.43
CA ALA A 395 -28.64 -50.03 8.45
C ALA A 395 -27.92 -51.14 9.19
N LYS A 396 -27.91 -51.12 10.51
CA LYS A 396 -27.62 -52.24 11.38
C LYS A 396 -28.96 -52.81 11.81
N ASP A 397 -29.40 -53.87 11.14
CA ASP A 397 -30.20 -54.90 11.77
C ASP A 397 -29.20 -55.92 12.38
N ILE A 398 -29.25 -56.07 13.69
CA ILE A 398 -28.93 -57.32 14.40
C ILE A 398 -29.79 -57.33 15.66
N ALA A 399 -30.58 -58.41 15.72
CA ALA A 399 -31.49 -58.77 16.77
C ALA A 399 -30.79 -59.10 18.09
N GLN A 400 -31.61 -58.99 19.12
CA GLN A 400 -31.41 -59.56 20.46
C GLN A 400 -31.43 -61.10 20.43
N PRO A 401 -30.95 -61.82 21.49
CA PRO A 401 -31.68 -61.92 22.72
C PRO A 401 -31.00 -61.30 23.93
#